data_4330a57d90a891f2153328e8d9c0d23a
#
_entry.id   4330a57d90a891f2153328e8d9c0d23a
#
_cell.length_a   1.000
_cell.length_b   1.000
_cell.length_c   1.000
_cell.angle_alpha   90.00
_cell.angle_beta   90.00
_cell.angle_gamma   90.00
#
_symmetry.space_group_name_H-M   'P 1'
#
loop_
_entity.id
_entity.type
_entity.pdbx_description
1 polymer ?
#
loop_
_entity_poly.entity_id
_entity_poly.type
_entity_poly.pdbx_seq_one_letter_code
_entity_poly.pdbx_strand_id
1 'polypeptide(L)'
;MHDFNQTGALGYIPAFKDSVEYVTRLAREGWRFDVVTMIGKDKYAHRLRKINLQHLFGDVFDEIYCSGDFTKSKKGVLEKYKDTNYVWIDDRVDYCRDGDAVGLKTFCMDWPYNRDYKGNRVKSWKELYDTTFKC
;
A
#
# COMPACT_ATOMS: atom_id res chain seq x y z
N MET A 1 -22.91 -6.82 7.30
CA MET A 1 -22.18 -5.77 6.66
C MET A 1 -20.76 -5.67 7.18
N HIS A 2 -19.84 -5.48 6.30
CA HIS A 2 -18.50 -5.36 6.72
C HIS A 2 -18.15 -4.01 7.24
N ASP A 3 -17.21 -3.98 8.09
CA ASP A 3 -16.58 -2.76 8.45
C ASP A 3 -15.52 -2.45 7.42
N PHE A 4 -15.84 -1.56 6.51
CA PHE A 4 -14.93 -1.22 5.42
C PHE A 4 -13.77 -0.34 5.83
N ASN A 5 -13.71 0.05 7.07
CA ASN A 5 -12.59 0.82 7.58
C ASN A 5 -11.33 -0.03 7.76
N GLN A 6 -11.44 -1.32 7.49
CA GLN A 6 -10.33 -2.24 7.64
C GLN A 6 -9.56 -2.42 6.34
N THR A 7 -9.37 -1.34 5.63
CA THR A 7 -8.71 -1.37 4.35
C THR A 7 -7.21 -1.45 4.51
N GLY A 8 -6.55 -1.81 3.42
CA GLY A 8 -5.12 -1.84 3.40
C GLY A 8 -4.49 -0.47 3.35
N ALA A 9 -3.34 -0.34 3.95
CA ALA A 9 -2.46 0.77 3.72
C ALA A 9 -1.51 0.41 2.59
N LEU A 10 -1.38 1.31 1.62
CA LEU A 10 -0.50 1.09 0.48
C LEU A 10 0.74 1.95 0.61
N GLY A 11 1.91 1.32 0.57
CA GLY A 11 3.16 2.06 0.65
C GLY A 11 3.48 2.74 -0.67
N TYR A 12 3.66 1.96 -1.66
CA TYR A 12 3.98 2.41 -3.00
C TYR A 12 3.03 1.72 -3.96
N ILE A 13 2.38 2.49 -4.82
CA ILE A 13 1.54 1.92 -5.85
C ILE A 13 2.37 1.86 -7.12
N PRO A 14 3.02 0.74 -7.40
CA PRO A 14 3.77 0.62 -8.63
C PRO A 14 2.81 0.59 -9.81
N ALA A 15 3.32 0.96 -10.96
CA ALA A 15 2.55 0.93 -12.18
C ALA A 15 2.41 -0.51 -12.70
N PHE A 16 1.95 -1.43 -11.86
CA PHE A 16 1.55 -2.74 -12.32
C PHE A 16 0.33 -2.57 -13.21
N LYS A 17 0.29 -3.33 -14.30
CA LYS A 17 -0.81 -3.23 -15.24
C LYS A 17 -2.18 -3.41 -14.59
N ASP A 18 -2.24 -4.24 -13.57
CA ASP A 18 -3.50 -4.58 -12.93
C ASP A 18 -3.82 -3.78 -11.68
N SER A 19 -2.95 -2.85 -11.26
CA SER A 19 -3.18 -2.13 -10.01
C SER A 19 -4.45 -1.29 -10.05
N VAL A 20 -4.68 -0.56 -11.13
CA VAL A 20 -5.88 0.27 -11.23
C VAL A 20 -7.13 -0.60 -11.20
N GLU A 21 -7.13 -1.70 -11.96
CA GLU A 21 -8.26 -2.61 -12.01
C GLU A 21 -8.62 -3.16 -10.64
N TYR A 22 -7.64 -3.71 -9.91
CA TYR A 22 -7.92 -4.41 -8.66
C TYR A 22 -8.09 -3.48 -7.47
N VAL A 23 -7.40 -2.34 -7.44
CA VAL A 23 -7.64 -1.34 -6.41
C VAL A 23 -9.05 -0.77 -6.55
N THR A 24 -9.47 -0.43 -7.75
CA THR A 24 -10.82 0.08 -7.95
C THR A 24 -11.88 -0.98 -7.70
N ARG A 25 -11.59 -2.24 -8.01
CA ARG A 25 -12.48 -3.35 -7.71
C ARG A 25 -12.67 -3.53 -6.21
N LEU A 26 -11.57 -3.54 -5.47
CA LEU A 26 -11.62 -3.63 -4.01
C LEU A 26 -12.38 -2.44 -3.42
N ALA A 27 -12.17 -1.24 -3.94
CA ALA A 27 -12.90 -0.08 -3.46
C ALA A 27 -14.41 -0.22 -3.68
N ARG A 28 -14.82 -0.78 -4.81
CA ARG A 28 -16.24 -1.07 -5.06
C ARG A 28 -16.79 -2.13 -4.11
N GLU A 29 -15.93 -3.00 -3.62
CA GLU A 29 -16.31 -4.03 -2.64
C GLU A 29 -16.27 -3.53 -1.20
N GLY A 30 -16.01 -2.25 -1.02
CA GLY A 30 -16.05 -1.59 0.28
C GLY A 30 -14.71 -1.32 0.92
N TRP A 31 -13.60 -1.66 0.29
CA TRP A 31 -12.27 -1.38 0.81
C TRP A 31 -11.88 0.07 0.58
N ARG A 32 -11.18 0.64 1.55
CA ARG A 32 -10.58 1.97 1.40
C ARG A 32 -9.08 1.84 1.51
N PHE A 33 -8.36 2.82 1.02
CA PHE A 33 -6.91 2.75 0.93
C PHE A 33 -6.26 3.98 1.54
N ASP A 34 -5.17 3.73 2.25
CA ASP A 34 -4.25 4.78 2.66
C ASP A 34 -2.92 4.53 1.93
N VAL A 35 -2.28 5.60 1.49
CA VAL A 35 -1.02 5.51 0.76
C VAL A 35 0.07 6.16 1.59
N VAL A 36 1.20 5.48 1.70
CA VAL A 36 2.41 6.05 2.31
C VAL A 36 3.48 6.09 1.23
N THR A 37 3.90 7.28 0.85
CA THR A 37 4.88 7.45 -0.23
C THR A 37 6.03 8.36 0.20
N MET A 38 7.24 7.98 -0.20
CA MET A 38 8.48 8.70 0.14
C MET A 38 8.97 9.39 -1.14
N ILE A 39 8.69 10.68 -1.28
CA ILE A 39 8.97 11.43 -2.51
C ILE A 39 9.74 12.73 -2.29
N GLY A 40 10.43 12.86 -1.16
CA GLY A 40 11.20 14.07 -0.87
C GLY A 40 10.39 15.12 -0.16
N LYS A 41 11.02 16.28 0.08
CA LYS A 41 10.43 17.33 0.92
C LYS A 41 9.68 18.41 0.13
N ASP A 42 9.70 18.35 -1.19
CA ASP A 42 9.06 19.34 -2.03
C ASP A 42 7.55 19.22 -1.95
N LYS A 43 6.91 20.26 -1.40
CA LYS A 43 5.45 20.28 -1.24
C LYS A 43 4.72 20.25 -2.57
N TYR A 44 5.33 20.79 -3.61
CA TYR A 44 4.76 20.72 -4.96
C TYR A 44 4.73 19.28 -5.46
N ALA A 45 5.81 18.53 -5.24
CA ALA A 45 5.85 17.12 -5.59
C ALA A 45 4.80 16.32 -4.80
N HIS A 46 4.58 16.66 -3.54
CA HIS A 46 3.53 16.03 -2.73
C HIS A 46 2.15 16.24 -3.35
N ARG A 47 1.84 17.48 -3.75
CA ARG A 47 0.55 17.77 -4.38
C ARG A 47 0.38 17.03 -5.70
N LEU A 48 1.42 17.01 -6.52
CA LEU A 48 1.37 16.29 -7.79
C LEU A 48 1.12 14.81 -7.58
N ARG A 49 1.77 14.21 -6.60
CA ARG A 49 1.57 12.79 -6.28
C ARG A 49 0.12 12.52 -5.90
N LYS A 50 -0.45 13.35 -5.04
CA LYS A 50 -1.85 13.20 -4.63
C LYS A 50 -2.80 13.32 -5.82
N ILE A 51 -2.58 14.33 -6.66
CA ILE A 51 -3.40 14.54 -7.85
C ILE A 51 -3.29 13.35 -8.80
N ASN A 52 -2.08 12.86 -9.04
CA ASN A 52 -1.87 11.73 -9.93
C ASN A 52 -2.54 10.47 -9.42
N LEU A 53 -2.43 10.17 -8.15
CA LEU A 53 -3.07 9.00 -7.55
C LEU A 53 -4.58 9.10 -7.67
N GLN A 54 -5.15 10.25 -7.36
CA GLN A 54 -6.59 10.45 -7.45
C GLN A 54 -7.09 10.40 -8.89
N HIS A 55 -6.28 10.90 -9.82
CA HIS A 55 -6.63 10.82 -11.23
C HIS A 55 -6.63 9.38 -11.75
N LEU A 56 -5.63 8.58 -11.35
CA LEU A 56 -5.50 7.21 -11.80
C LEU A 56 -6.52 6.26 -11.18
N PHE A 57 -6.78 6.44 -9.90
CA PHE A 57 -7.58 5.47 -9.12
C PHE A 57 -8.96 5.97 -8.74
N GLY A 58 -9.21 7.27 -8.83
CA GLY A 58 -10.46 7.85 -8.38
C GLY A 58 -10.50 8.04 -6.87
N ASP A 59 -11.70 8.17 -6.32
CA ASP A 59 -11.91 8.43 -4.90
C ASP A 59 -11.89 7.11 -4.11
N VAL A 60 -10.70 6.56 -3.95
CA VAL A 60 -10.50 5.31 -3.20
C VAL A 60 -9.64 5.51 -1.96
N PHE A 61 -9.03 6.68 -1.78
CA PHE A 61 -8.07 6.93 -0.71
C PHE A 61 -8.69 7.74 0.41
N ASP A 62 -8.47 7.28 1.65
CA ASP A 62 -8.81 8.07 2.84
C ASP A 62 -7.66 9.01 3.20
N GLU A 63 -6.43 8.50 3.17
CA GLU A 63 -5.24 9.29 3.49
C GLU A 63 -4.14 9.03 2.50
N ILE A 64 -3.40 10.08 2.15
CA ILE A 64 -2.19 9.98 1.34
C ILE A 64 -1.08 10.67 2.11
N TYR A 65 -0.18 9.87 2.68
CA TYR A 65 0.97 10.37 3.44
C TYR A 65 2.16 10.51 2.51
N CYS A 66 2.66 11.73 2.38
CA CYS A 66 3.89 11.99 1.64
C CYS A 66 5.00 12.33 2.63
N SER A 67 6.10 11.61 2.56
CA SER A 67 7.25 11.87 3.42
C SER A 67 8.43 12.36 2.61
N GLY A 68 9.23 13.20 3.23
CA GLY A 68 10.41 13.74 2.60
C GLY A 68 11.72 13.06 2.96
N ASP A 69 11.69 12.09 3.83
CA ASP A 69 12.93 11.50 4.31
C ASP A 69 13.06 10.05 3.84
N PHE A 70 13.84 9.87 2.77
CA PHE A 70 14.08 8.54 2.21
C PHE A 70 14.97 7.65 3.09
N THR A 71 15.61 8.22 4.10
CA THR A 71 16.51 7.46 4.98
C THR A 71 15.76 6.84 6.14
N LYS A 72 14.57 7.32 6.43
CA LYS A 72 13.76 6.80 7.52
C LYS A 72 12.90 5.63 7.06
N SER A 73 12.69 4.70 7.98
CA SER A 73 11.74 3.62 7.74
C SER A 73 10.31 4.15 7.73
N LYS A 74 9.40 3.35 7.20
CA LYS A 74 7.96 3.66 7.26
C LYS A 74 7.33 3.22 8.58
N LYS A 75 8.12 2.63 9.47
CA LYS A 75 7.61 2.05 10.71
C LYS A 75 6.82 3.05 11.55
N GLY A 76 7.31 4.29 11.68
CA GLY A 76 6.63 5.31 12.46
C GLY A 76 5.22 5.62 11.97
N VAL A 77 5.03 5.68 10.66
CA VAL A 77 3.71 5.88 10.07
C VAL A 77 2.85 4.63 10.25
N LEU A 78 3.44 3.45 10.04
CA LEU A 78 2.70 2.19 10.11
C LEU A 78 2.25 1.85 11.53
N GLU A 79 2.89 2.39 12.55
CA GLU A 79 2.47 2.14 13.93
C GLU A 79 1.03 2.58 14.22
N LYS A 80 0.51 3.54 13.46
CA LYS A 80 -0.89 3.95 13.57
C LYS A 80 -1.86 2.82 13.26
N TYR A 81 -1.42 1.86 12.48
CA TYR A 81 -2.25 0.76 12.02
C TYR A 81 -2.05 -0.51 12.84
N LYS A 82 -1.19 -0.45 13.85
CA LYS A 82 -0.95 -1.57 14.74
C LYS A 82 -2.26 -2.00 15.39
N ASP A 83 -2.46 -3.31 15.49
CA ASP A 83 -3.67 -3.91 16.05
C ASP A 83 -4.94 -3.60 15.26
N THR A 84 -4.79 -3.22 14.00
CA THR A 84 -5.91 -3.06 13.06
C THR A 84 -5.93 -4.24 12.09
N ASN A 85 -6.96 -4.29 11.26
CA ASN A 85 -7.04 -5.28 10.19
C ASN A 85 -6.48 -4.77 8.86
N TYR A 86 -5.75 -3.67 8.90
CA TYR A 86 -5.12 -3.14 7.70
C TYR A 86 -4.07 -4.09 7.15
N VAL A 87 -4.01 -4.14 5.84
CA VAL A 87 -3.03 -4.95 5.10
C VAL A 87 -2.00 -4.01 4.50
N TRP A 88 -0.73 -4.32 4.69
CA TRP A 88 0.37 -3.52 4.17
C TRP A 88 0.91 -4.15 2.89
N ILE A 89 1.02 -3.35 1.85
CA ILE A 89 1.48 -3.81 0.54
C ILE A 89 2.59 -2.88 0.07
N ASP A 90 3.74 -3.44 -0.21
CA ASP A 90 4.89 -2.67 -0.69
C ASP A 90 5.74 -3.55 -1.59
N ASP A 91 6.73 -2.96 -2.24
CA ASP A 91 7.67 -3.69 -3.09
C ASP A 91 9.13 -3.58 -2.60
N ARG A 92 9.39 -2.77 -1.58
CA ARG A 92 10.73 -2.66 -0.99
C ARG A 92 10.84 -3.56 0.23
N VAL A 93 11.95 -4.30 0.27
CA VAL A 93 12.21 -5.26 1.36
C VAL A 93 12.17 -4.59 2.73
N ASP A 94 12.86 -3.46 2.88
CA ASP A 94 12.91 -2.75 4.15
C ASP A 94 11.54 -2.24 4.59
N TYR A 95 10.71 -1.78 3.67
CA TYR A 95 9.36 -1.32 4.02
C TYR A 95 8.42 -2.49 4.31
N CYS A 96 8.60 -3.62 3.63
CA CYS A 96 7.86 -4.84 3.97
C CYS A 96 8.24 -5.31 5.39
N ARG A 97 9.52 -5.25 5.73
CA ARG A 97 9.97 -5.58 7.08
C ARG A 97 9.43 -4.62 8.13
N ASP A 98 9.26 -3.35 7.78
CA ASP A 98 8.62 -2.38 8.66
C ASP A 98 7.18 -2.79 8.98
N GLY A 99 6.44 -3.23 7.97
CA GLY A 99 5.07 -3.73 8.17
C GLY A 99 5.04 -4.96 9.08
N ASP A 100 5.95 -5.90 8.85
CA ASP A 100 6.06 -7.08 9.70
C ASP A 100 6.41 -6.71 11.14
N ALA A 101 7.32 -5.75 11.33
CA ALA A 101 7.75 -5.32 12.66
C ALA A 101 6.61 -4.68 13.45
N VAL A 102 5.68 -4.03 12.77
CA VAL A 102 4.51 -3.42 13.40
C VAL A 102 3.41 -4.45 13.63
N GLY A 103 3.48 -5.61 12.97
CA GLY A 103 2.49 -6.67 13.13
C GLY A 103 1.37 -6.63 12.10
N LEU A 104 1.54 -5.89 11.03
CA LEU A 104 0.56 -5.85 9.95
C LEU A 104 0.69 -7.08 9.06
N LYS A 105 -0.42 -7.51 8.51
CA LYS A 105 -0.40 -8.51 7.46
C LYS A 105 0.22 -7.86 6.22
N THR A 106 1.41 -8.32 5.85
CA THR A 106 2.24 -7.68 4.83
C THR A 106 2.38 -8.55 3.61
N PHE A 107 2.26 -7.93 2.44
CA PHE A 107 2.52 -8.58 1.16
C PHE A 107 3.54 -7.77 0.38
N CYS A 108 4.53 -8.48 -0.16
CA CYS A 108 5.54 -7.89 -1.02
C CYS A 108 5.20 -8.19 -2.48
N MET A 109 5.09 -7.15 -3.29
CA MET A 109 4.93 -7.33 -4.74
C MET A 109 6.25 -7.81 -5.33
N ASP A 110 6.23 -8.94 -6.03
CA ASP A 110 7.43 -9.62 -6.51
C ASP A 110 8.15 -8.85 -7.60
N TRP A 111 9.41 -8.51 -7.31
CA TRP A 111 10.36 -7.94 -8.26
C TRP A 111 11.72 -8.61 -8.04
N PRO A 112 12.59 -8.62 -9.05
CA PRO A 112 13.92 -9.21 -8.87
C PRO A 112 14.71 -8.62 -7.71
N TYR A 113 14.55 -7.32 -7.44
CA TYR A 113 15.32 -6.64 -6.40
C TYR A 113 14.83 -6.91 -4.98
N ASN A 114 13.66 -7.54 -4.80
CA ASN A 114 13.11 -7.74 -3.46
C ASN A 114 12.97 -9.21 -3.06
N ARG A 115 13.68 -10.11 -3.75
CA ARG A 115 13.58 -11.55 -3.49
C ARG A 115 14.18 -11.98 -2.17
N ASP A 116 14.93 -11.10 -1.51
CA ASP A 116 15.44 -11.34 -0.17
C ASP A 116 14.34 -11.34 0.90
N TYR A 117 13.21 -10.72 0.61
CA TYR A 117 12.08 -10.74 1.54
C TYR A 117 11.44 -12.14 1.54
N LYS A 118 11.36 -12.74 2.72
CA LYS A 118 10.89 -14.13 2.88
C LYS A 118 9.48 -14.26 3.45
N GLY A 119 8.78 -13.15 3.62
CA GLY A 119 7.39 -13.16 4.04
C GLY A 119 6.42 -13.43 2.88
N ASN A 120 5.20 -12.95 3.00
CA ASN A 120 4.20 -13.15 1.96
C ASN A 120 4.58 -12.39 0.70
N ARG A 121 4.52 -13.08 -0.42
CA ARG A 121 4.87 -12.51 -1.71
C ARG A 121 3.74 -12.77 -2.70
N VAL A 122 3.46 -11.78 -3.54
CA VAL A 122 2.49 -11.93 -4.63
C VAL A 122 3.08 -11.35 -5.91
N LYS A 123 2.70 -11.92 -7.04
CA LYS A 123 3.25 -11.53 -8.34
C LYS A 123 2.46 -10.40 -8.98
N SER A 124 1.22 -10.19 -8.55
CA SER A 124 0.32 -9.21 -9.15
C SER A 124 -0.79 -8.87 -8.19
N TRP A 125 -1.50 -7.80 -8.49
CA TRP A 125 -2.72 -7.46 -7.77
C TRP A 125 -3.80 -8.51 -7.95
N LYS A 126 -3.84 -9.14 -9.14
CA LYS A 126 -4.76 -10.24 -9.39
C LYS A 126 -4.52 -11.40 -8.43
N GLU A 127 -3.27 -11.81 -8.29
CA GLU A 127 -2.92 -12.89 -7.35
C GLU A 127 -3.28 -12.51 -5.92
N LEU A 128 -2.96 -11.29 -5.52
CA LEU A 128 -3.30 -10.78 -4.19
C LEU A 128 -4.81 -10.83 -3.95
N TYR A 129 -5.59 -10.35 -4.92
CA TYR A 129 -7.04 -10.37 -4.82
C TYR A 129 -7.58 -11.80 -4.72
N ASP A 130 -7.13 -12.67 -5.62
CA ASP A 130 -7.66 -14.04 -5.71
C ASP A 130 -7.33 -14.87 -4.48
N THR A 131 -6.17 -14.63 -3.86
CA THR A 131 -5.71 -15.45 -2.72
C THR A 131 -6.09 -14.86 -1.37
N THR A 132 -6.34 -13.56 -1.28
CA THR A 132 -6.49 -12.87 0.01
C THR A 132 -7.84 -12.20 0.18
N PHE A 133 -8.32 -11.49 -0.83
CA PHE A 133 -9.51 -10.65 -0.69
C PHE A 133 -10.77 -11.26 -1.30
N LYS A 134 -10.62 -12.16 -2.23
CA LYS A 134 -11.78 -12.79 -2.86
C LYS A 134 -12.52 -13.67 -1.87
N CYS A 135 -13.80 -13.47 -1.80
CA CYS A 135 -14.66 -14.28 -0.92
C CYS A 135 -15.07 -15.59 -1.57
#